data_32942c2b13037e42626a635db76b655f
#
_entry.id   32942c2b13037e42626a635db76b655f
#
_cell.length_a   1.000
_cell.length_b   1.000
_cell.length_c   1.000
_cell.angle_alpha   90.00
_cell.angle_beta   90.00
_cell.angle_gamma   90.00
#
_symmetry.space_group_name_H-M   'P 1'
#
loop_
_entity.id
_entity.type
_entity.pdbx_description
1 polymer ?
#
loop_
_entity_poly.entity_id
_entity_poly.type
_entity_poly.pdbx_seq_one_letter_code
_entity_poly.pdbx_strand_id
1 'polypeptide(L)'
;MVDKEIIKRDEIDILNDACFKSLFRSVEARGMISRFLSAVTGINKERFLNAEYIGGELIKGKLSERGKIADIIIKLDEEDETCIVEMNKYDTGDIIEKNLSYAYSVFNEKTRRGIRKWPKVILINIDNFNRFNADEPIIELEMRDKNNKYNVDLVKVYHIVLDNFDNLNYNIDKEIAKFVEFIKTSKFSELKKISRGDNDYMAGYRKVEDLSTDPEFIGYYDYEQAHQDDIEMAEYTGLKKGIEQGIEQGIEQNKKEMIINMVNEGLELDIISKITKLSIDEIKKISNN
;
A
#
# COMPACT_ATOMS: atom_id res chain seq x y z
N MET A 1 -19.98 -29.65 -25.40
CA MET A 1 -19.81 -28.56 -24.43
C MET A 1 -19.55 -29.20 -23.09
N VAL A 2 -18.34 -29.11 -22.60
CA VAL A 2 -18.00 -29.64 -21.27
C VAL A 2 -18.54 -28.60 -20.27
N ASP A 3 -19.54 -28.99 -19.48
CA ASP A 3 -19.96 -28.19 -18.31
C ASP A 3 -18.71 -28.02 -17.42
N LYS A 4 -18.11 -26.85 -17.44
CA LYS A 4 -17.13 -26.47 -16.43
C LYS A 4 -17.91 -26.35 -15.12
N GLU A 5 -17.80 -27.34 -14.24
CA GLU A 5 -18.21 -27.19 -12.86
C GLU A 5 -17.58 -25.89 -12.33
N ILE A 6 -18.43 -24.93 -11.97
CA ILE A 6 -17.99 -23.70 -11.31
C ILE A 6 -17.49 -24.15 -9.93
N ILE A 7 -16.18 -24.22 -9.76
CA ILE A 7 -15.58 -24.54 -8.45
C ILE A 7 -15.85 -23.33 -7.55
N LYS A 8 -16.80 -23.48 -6.64
CA LYS A 8 -17.08 -22.43 -5.64
C LYS A 8 -15.88 -22.37 -4.70
N ARG A 9 -15.21 -21.21 -4.65
CA ARG A 9 -14.13 -20.96 -3.70
C ARG A 9 -14.68 -20.76 -2.30
N ASP A 10 -13.96 -21.25 -1.29
CA ASP A 10 -14.31 -21.07 0.11
C ASP A 10 -13.74 -19.74 0.67
N GLU A 11 -12.82 -19.14 -0.05
CA GLU A 11 -12.14 -17.90 0.33
C GLU A 11 -11.76 -17.05 -0.90
N ILE A 12 -11.60 -15.75 -0.67
CA ILE A 12 -11.12 -14.75 -1.65
C ILE A 12 -10.35 -13.65 -0.90
N ASP A 13 -9.24 -13.22 -1.44
CA ASP A 13 -8.50 -12.08 -0.90
C ASP A 13 -9.07 -10.77 -1.44
N ILE A 14 -9.72 -9.99 -0.57
CA ILE A 14 -10.31 -8.70 -0.95
C ILE A 14 -9.21 -7.64 -1.15
N LEU A 15 -8.02 -7.81 -0.55
CA LEU A 15 -6.88 -6.92 -0.73
C LEU A 15 -6.16 -7.13 -2.09
N ASN A 16 -6.55 -8.17 -2.85
CA ASN A 16 -6.12 -8.30 -4.24
C ASN A 16 -6.68 -7.14 -5.07
N ASP A 17 -5.84 -6.57 -5.95
CA ASP A 17 -6.15 -5.38 -6.74
C ASP A 17 -7.46 -5.51 -7.54
N ALA A 18 -7.65 -6.64 -8.21
CA ALA A 18 -8.86 -6.92 -8.99
C ALA A 18 -10.12 -6.95 -8.11
N CYS A 19 -10.04 -7.64 -6.96
CA CYS A 19 -11.16 -7.77 -6.03
C CYS A 19 -11.50 -6.44 -5.38
N PHE A 20 -10.51 -5.71 -4.88
CA PHE A 20 -10.68 -4.41 -4.26
C PHE A 20 -11.34 -3.41 -5.23
N LYS A 21 -10.79 -3.25 -6.43
CA LYS A 21 -11.34 -2.36 -7.46
C LYS A 21 -12.76 -2.72 -7.84
N SER A 22 -13.04 -4.02 -8.02
CA SER A 22 -14.39 -4.49 -8.38
C SER A 22 -15.40 -4.23 -7.27
N LEU A 23 -15.02 -4.41 -5.99
CA LEU A 23 -15.85 -4.12 -4.84
C LEU A 23 -16.13 -2.61 -4.72
N PHE A 24 -15.09 -1.77 -4.76
CA PHE A 24 -15.22 -0.33 -4.58
C PHE A 24 -16.00 0.36 -5.70
N ARG A 25 -15.94 -0.18 -6.92
CA ARG A 25 -16.70 0.36 -8.06
C ARG A 25 -18.16 -0.11 -8.10
N SER A 26 -18.49 -1.12 -7.32
CA SER A 26 -19.84 -1.69 -7.34
C SER A 26 -20.86 -0.79 -6.65
N VAL A 27 -22.06 -0.75 -7.21
CA VAL A 27 -23.19 -0.02 -6.61
C VAL A 27 -23.67 -0.72 -5.35
N GLU A 28 -23.59 -2.04 -5.32
CA GLU A 28 -24.01 -2.89 -4.22
C GLU A 28 -23.23 -2.62 -2.93
N ALA A 29 -21.92 -2.43 -3.02
CA ALA A 29 -21.07 -2.14 -1.86
C ALA A 29 -21.05 -0.66 -1.46
N ARG A 30 -21.70 0.21 -2.24
CA ARG A 30 -21.67 1.68 -2.07
C ARG A 30 -22.05 2.12 -0.65
N GLY A 31 -23.05 1.49 -0.04
CA GLY A 31 -23.50 1.81 1.32
C GLY A 31 -22.40 1.58 2.36
N MET A 32 -21.77 0.41 2.34
CA MET A 32 -20.65 0.06 3.23
C MET A 32 -19.46 1.00 3.03
N ILE A 33 -19.04 1.21 1.79
CA ILE A 33 -17.91 2.08 1.42
C ILE A 33 -18.16 3.53 1.87
N SER A 34 -19.36 4.07 1.65
CA SER A 34 -19.72 5.43 2.05
C SER A 34 -19.67 5.63 3.56
N ARG A 35 -20.04 4.63 4.35
CA ARG A 35 -19.93 4.67 5.84
C ARG A 35 -18.48 4.72 6.27
N PHE A 36 -17.63 3.87 5.69
CA PHE A 36 -16.19 3.87 5.94
C PHE A 36 -15.55 5.21 5.59
N LEU A 37 -15.75 5.70 4.36
CA LEU A 37 -15.18 6.96 3.90
C LEU A 37 -15.66 8.14 4.74
N SER A 38 -16.94 8.16 5.13
CA SER A 38 -17.50 9.18 6.01
C SER A 38 -16.85 9.15 7.39
N ALA A 39 -16.63 7.98 7.97
CA ALA A 39 -15.99 7.83 9.28
C ALA A 39 -14.51 8.26 9.26
N VAL A 40 -13.77 7.99 8.17
CA VAL A 40 -12.36 8.40 8.01
C VAL A 40 -12.24 9.91 7.82
N THR A 41 -13.09 10.50 6.98
CA THR A 41 -12.89 11.89 6.50
C THR A 41 -13.71 12.92 7.26
N GLY A 42 -14.75 12.49 7.99
CA GLY A 42 -15.75 13.37 8.59
C GLY A 42 -16.75 13.97 7.59
N ILE A 43 -16.66 13.64 6.30
CA ILE A 43 -17.58 14.11 5.27
C ILE A 43 -18.89 13.31 5.37
N ASN A 44 -20.02 14.00 5.17
CA ASN A 44 -21.34 13.36 5.22
C ASN A 44 -21.42 12.18 4.21
N LYS A 45 -21.86 11.01 4.71
CA LYS A 45 -21.95 9.77 3.90
C LYS A 45 -22.81 9.91 2.65
N GLU A 46 -23.86 10.77 2.68
CA GLU A 46 -24.74 10.99 1.54
C GLU A 46 -23.99 11.57 0.33
N ARG A 47 -22.92 12.33 0.57
CA ARG A 47 -22.06 12.84 -0.50
C ARG A 47 -21.31 11.71 -1.18
N PHE A 48 -20.83 10.70 -0.44
CA PHE A 48 -20.22 9.50 -1.01
C PHE A 48 -21.23 8.59 -1.70
N LEU A 49 -22.44 8.45 -1.14
CA LEU A 49 -23.52 7.66 -1.77
C LEU A 49 -23.90 8.18 -3.17
N ASN A 50 -23.94 9.52 -3.32
CA ASN A 50 -24.34 10.19 -4.56
C ASN A 50 -23.14 10.52 -5.46
N ALA A 51 -21.90 10.23 -5.07
CA ALA A 51 -20.71 10.54 -5.82
C ALA A 51 -20.54 9.69 -7.08
N GLU A 52 -19.76 10.22 -8.03
CA GLU A 52 -19.29 9.49 -9.20
C GLU A 52 -18.00 8.72 -8.83
N TYR A 53 -18.04 7.38 -8.90
CA TYR A 53 -16.88 6.51 -8.70
C TYR A 53 -16.27 6.16 -10.06
N ILE A 54 -15.01 6.56 -10.26
CA ILE A 54 -14.31 6.42 -11.53
C ILE A 54 -13.10 5.50 -11.32
N GLY A 55 -12.89 4.55 -12.24
CA GLY A 55 -11.63 3.82 -12.30
C GLY A 55 -10.52 4.70 -12.84
N GLY A 56 -9.29 4.51 -12.32
CA GLY A 56 -8.13 5.36 -12.61
C GLY A 56 -7.67 5.46 -14.07
N GLU A 57 -8.30 4.72 -15.00
CA GLU A 57 -7.94 4.78 -16.44
C GLU A 57 -8.21 6.13 -17.11
N LEU A 58 -8.95 7.04 -16.46
CA LEU A 58 -9.38 8.31 -17.04
C LEU A 58 -8.36 9.45 -16.92
N ILE A 59 -7.21 9.26 -16.25
CA ILE A 59 -6.13 10.26 -16.21
C ILE A 59 -5.17 10.08 -17.40
N LYS A 60 -5.65 9.62 -18.54
CA LYS A 60 -4.87 9.55 -19.78
C LYS A 60 -4.82 10.93 -20.46
N GLY A 61 -3.98 11.82 -19.95
CA GLY A 61 -3.57 13.01 -20.66
C GLY A 61 -2.29 12.76 -21.44
N LYS A 62 -2.39 12.63 -22.76
CA LYS A 62 -1.31 12.51 -23.75
C LYS A 62 -0.35 11.31 -23.65
N LEU A 63 -0.23 10.63 -24.78
CA LEU A 63 0.41 9.37 -25.13
C LEU A 63 1.91 9.20 -24.81
N SER A 64 2.57 10.06 -24.06
CA SER A 64 4.00 9.97 -23.76
C SER A 64 4.37 9.78 -22.29
N GLU A 65 3.41 9.88 -21.38
CA GLU A 65 3.65 9.61 -19.97
C GLU A 65 3.02 8.26 -19.63
N ARG A 66 3.77 7.37 -18.99
CA ARG A 66 3.22 6.15 -18.35
C ARG A 66 2.08 6.62 -17.47
N GLY A 67 0.82 6.32 -17.89
CA GLY A 67 -0.37 6.86 -17.25
C GLY A 67 -0.34 6.52 -15.76
N LYS A 68 -0.37 7.55 -14.93
CA LYS A 68 -0.56 7.39 -13.49
C LYS A 68 -2.01 6.96 -13.28
N ILE A 69 -2.21 5.78 -12.72
CA ILE A 69 -3.52 5.16 -12.56
C ILE A 69 -3.75 5.02 -11.07
N ALA A 70 -4.67 5.80 -10.52
CA ALA A 70 -5.17 5.60 -9.16
C ALA A 70 -6.19 4.45 -9.14
N ASP A 71 -6.30 3.71 -8.02
CA ASP A 71 -7.20 2.59 -7.93
C ASP A 71 -8.66 3.04 -8.04
N ILE A 72 -9.06 3.99 -7.22
CA ILE A 72 -10.42 4.54 -7.19
C ILE A 72 -10.36 6.06 -7.08
N ILE A 73 -11.10 6.75 -7.94
CA ILE A 73 -11.31 8.20 -7.86
C ILE A 73 -12.79 8.44 -7.61
N ILE A 74 -13.11 9.20 -6.58
CA ILE A 74 -14.48 9.53 -6.19
C ILE A 74 -14.64 11.05 -6.31
N LYS A 75 -15.46 11.49 -7.26
CA LYS A 75 -15.81 12.91 -7.41
C LYS A 75 -17.00 13.22 -6.51
N LEU A 76 -16.71 13.93 -5.45
CA LEU A 76 -17.72 14.50 -4.59
C LEU A 76 -18.26 15.76 -5.28
N ASP A 77 -19.57 15.87 -5.33
CA ASP A 77 -20.35 16.88 -6.05
C ASP A 77 -19.85 18.35 -5.90
N GLU A 78 -20.65 19.32 -6.23
CA GLU A 78 -20.57 20.79 -6.34
C GLU A 78 -19.38 21.53 -5.66
N GLU A 79 -18.62 20.90 -4.75
CA GLU A 79 -17.54 21.56 -3.98
C GLU A 79 -16.14 21.39 -4.60
N ASP A 80 -16.00 20.81 -5.80
CA ASP A 80 -14.71 20.49 -6.41
C ASP A 80 -13.80 19.60 -5.53
N GLU A 81 -14.40 18.80 -4.67
CA GLU A 81 -13.68 17.82 -3.86
C GLU A 81 -13.56 16.48 -4.58
N THR A 82 -12.38 15.88 -4.45
CA THR A 82 -12.11 14.54 -5.00
C THR A 82 -11.46 13.71 -3.92
N CYS A 83 -12.02 12.52 -3.68
CA CYS A 83 -11.39 11.52 -2.84
C CYS A 83 -10.72 10.46 -3.73
N ILE A 84 -9.48 10.12 -3.42
CA ILE A 84 -8.72 9.05 -4.06
C ILE A 84 -8.54 7.97 -3.01
N VAL A 85 -8.81 6.72 -3.37
CA VAL A 85 -8.55 5.56 -2.50
C VAL A 85 -7.57 4.64 -3.19
N GLU A 86 -6.48 4.32 -2.50
CA GLU A 86 -5.41 3.44 -2.93
C GLU A 86 -5.32 2.24 -1.99
N MET A 87 -5.25 1.03 -2.55
CA MET A 87 -4.99 -0.20 -1.81
C MET A 87 -3.52 -0.59 -2.00
N ASN A 88 -2.76 -0.54 -0.94
CA ASN A 88 -1.34 -0.83 -0.94
C ASN A 88 -1.10 -2.17 -0.22
N LYS A 89 -1.03 -3.27 -0.97
CA LYS A 89 -0.82 -4.60 -0.41
C LYS A 89 0.62 -4.80 0.06
N TYR A 90 1.59 -4.22 -0.67
CA TYR A 90 3.03 -4.33 -0.41
C TYR A 90 3.70 -2.96 -0.37
N ASP A 91 4.75 -2.82 0.44
CA ASP A 91 5.58 -1.61 0.48
C ASP A 91 6.65 -1.64 -0.61
N THR A 92 6.44 -0.90 -1.68
CA THR A 92 7.41 -0.78 -2.80
C THR A 92 8.53 0.23 -2.53
N GLY A 93 8.60 0.79 -1.32
CA GLY A 93 9.63 1.76 -0.95
C GLY A 93 9.34 3.21 -1.38
N ASP A 94 8.50 3.44 -2.40
CA ASP A 94 8.14 4.74 -2.96
C ASP A 94 6.63 5.02 -2.95
N ILE A 95 5.88 4.24 -2.17
CA ILE A 95 4.41 4.24 -2.20
C ILE A 95 3.81 5.61 -1.82
N ILE A 96 4.42 6.32 -0.87
CA ILE A 96 3.95 7.64 -0.44
C ILE A 96 4.10 8.65 -1.58
N GLU A 97 5.27 8.71 -2.19
CA GLU A 97 5.60 9.61 -3.30
C GLU A 97 4.73 9.31 -4.52
N LYS A 98 4.56 8.04 -4.82
CA LYS A 98 3.70 7.55 -5.91
C LYS A 98 2.27 8.04 -5.69
N ASN A 99 1.66 7.78 -4.53
CA ASN A 99 0.26 8.08 -4.26
C ASN A 99 0.03 9.60 -4.13
N LEU A 100 0.95 10.35 -3.52
CA LEU A 100 0.93 11.81 -3.54
C LEU A 100 0.97 12.36 -4.97
N SER A 101 1.74 11.73 -5.87
CA SER A 101 1.79 12.16 -7.27
C SER A 101 0.45 12.03 -7.99
N TYR A 102 -0.41 11.09 -7.57
CA TYR A 102 -1.79 10.97 -8.06
C TYR A 102 -2.65 12.14 -7.57
N ALA A 103 -2.58 12.46 -6.28
CA ALA A 103 -3.30 13.59 -5.70
C ALA A 103 -2.94 14.92 -6.40
N TYR A 104 -1.65 15.15 -6.63
CA TYR A 104 -1.19 16.33 -7.37
C TYR A 104 -1.61 16.32 -8.84
N SER A 105 -1.71 15.16 -9.48
CA SER A 105 -2.17 15.05 -10.87
C SER A 105 -3.65 15.44 -10.99
N VAL A 106 -4.48 14.96 -10.07
CA VAL A 106 -5.91 15.31 -9.99
C VAL A 106 -6.09 16.81 -9.68
N PHE A 107 -5.32 17.34 -8.73
CA PHE A 107 -5.31 18.75 -8.40
C PHE A 107 -4.98 19.62 -9.63
N ASN A 108 -3.91 19.30 -10.34
CA ASN A 108 -3.45 20.03 -11.51
C ASN A 108 -4.43 19.96 -12.69
N GLU A 109 -5.09 18.82 -12.90
CA GLU A 109 -6.09 18.70 -13.97
C GLU A 109 -7.23 19.67 -13.76
N LYS A 110 -7.75 19.78 -12.55
CA LYS A 110 -8.82 20.69 -12.19
C LYS A 110 -8.41 22.17 -12.30
N THR A 111 -7.15 22.50 -12.03
CA THR A 111 -6.66 23.88 -12.05
C THR A 111 -6.41 24.44 -13.45
N ARG A 112 -6.26 23.60 -14.48
CA ARG A 112 -5.99 24.04 -15.89
C ARG A 112 -7.18 24.70 -16.59
N ARG A 113 -8.39 24.62 -16.05
CA ARG A 113 -9.64 25.01 -16.76
C ARG A 113 -10.23 26.35 -16.35
N GLY A 114 -9.45 27.23 -15.71
CA GLY A 114 -9.96 28.53 -15.24
C GLY A 114 -10.79 28.39 -13.96
N ILE A 115 -10.14 28.57 -12.83
CA ILE A 115 -10.65 28.20 -11.53
C ILE A 115 -11.55 29.31 -10.98
N ARG A 116 -12.76 28.93 -10.55
CA ARG A 116 -13.60 29.75 -9.68
C ARG A 116 -13.40 29.40 -8.19
N LYS A 117 -13.06 28.13 -7.89
CA LYS A 117 -12.80 27.60 -6.55
C LYS A 117 -11.63 26.62 -6.63
N TRP A 118 -10.71 26.67 -5.68
CA TRP A 118 -9.57 25.72 -5.62
C TRP A 118 -10.08 24.32 -5.29
N PRO A 119 -9.64 23.29 -6.02
CA PRO A 119 -10.02 21.93 -5.74
C PRO A 119 -9.44 21.45 -4.41
N LYS A 120 -10.16 20.55 -3.76
CA LYS A 120 -9.67 19.80 -2.59
C LYS A 120 -9.49 18.34 -2.99
N VAL A 121 -8.38 17.76 -2.56
CA VAL A 121 -8.07 16.35 -2.79
C VAL A 121 -7.85 15.67 -1.46
N ILE A 122 -8.57 14.57 -1.26
CA ILE A 122 -8.43 13.68 -0.12
C ILE A 122 -7.85 12.37 -0.64
N LEU A 123 -6.68 11.99 -0.14
CA LEU A 123 -6.03 10.73 -0.47
C LEU A 123 -6.15 9.78 0.72
N ILE A 124 -6.75 8.62 0.51
CA ILE A 124 -6.89 7.57 1.51
C ILE A 124 -6.07 6.38 1.03
N ASN A 125 -5.00 6.09 1.76
CA ASN A 125 -4.18 4.91 1.57
C ASN A 125 -4.65 3.83 2.55
N ILE A 126 -4.96 2.66 2.05
CA ILE A 126 -5.24 1.46 2.86
C ILE A 126 -3.98 0.60 2.74
N ASP A 127 -3.17 0.59 3.81
CA ASP A 127 -1.83 0.01 3.81
C ASP A 127 -1.81 -1.32 4.57
N ASN A 128 -1.49 -2.41 3.88
CA ASN A 128 -1.30 -3.74 4.48
C ASN A 128 0.14 -3.91 5.03
N PHE A 129 0.75 -2.83 5.47
CA PHE A 129 2.07 -2.74 6.08
C PHE A 129 2.19 -1.45 6.89
N ASN A 130 3.20 -1.37 7.77
CA ASN A 130 3.43 -0.21 8.64
C ASN A 130 4.73 0.54 8.27
N ARG A 131 4.68 1.36 7.21
CA ARG A 131 5.84 2.11 6.73
C ARG A 131 6.34 3.18 7.71
N PHE A 132 5.45 3.75 8.50
CA PHE A 132 5.79 4.82 9.44
C PHE A 132 6.37 4.30 10.76
N ASN A 133 6.35 2.97 10.99
CA ASN A 133 6.59 2.36 12.30
C ASN A 133 5.76 3.03 13.40
N ALA A 134 4.53 3.41 13.05
CA ALA A 134 3.57 4.04 13.95
C ALA A 134 2.81 2.99 14.76
N ASP A 135 2.36 3.38 15.94
CA ASP A 135 1.44 2.56 16.75
C ASP A 135 -0.03 2.83 16.38
N GLU A 136 -0.29 4.02 15.81
CA GLU A 136 -1.62 4.47 15.42
C GLU A 136 -2.15 3.68 14.22
N PRO A 137 -3.43 3.23 14.25
CA PRO A 137 -4.07 2.55 13.12
C PRO A 137 -4.47 3.51 11.99
N ILE A 138 -4.60 4.81 12.31
CA ILE A 138 -4.98 5.86 11.36
C ILE A 138 -4.02 7.02 11.52
N ILE A 139 -3.34 7.38 10.44
CA ILE A 139 -2.43 8.52 10.39
C ILE A 139 -3.03 9.56 9.46
N GLU A 140 -3.27 10.76 9.97
CA GLU A 140 -3.74 11.91 9.19
C GLU A 140 -2.58 12.88 8.96
N LEU A 141 -2.29 13.18 7.70
CA LEU A 141 -1.25 14.12 7.29
C LEU A 141 -1.89 15.36 6.65
N GLU A 142 -1.52 16.53 7.15
CA GLU A 142 -1.98 17.82 6.65
C GLU A 142 -0.81 18.81 6.51
N MET A 143 -0.99 19.82 5.63
CA MET A 143 -0.04 20.91 5.53
C MET A 143 -0.33 21.98 6.57
N ARG A 144 0.55 22.11 7.57
CA ARG A 144 0.46 23.11 8.64
C ARG A 144 1.77 23.86 8.80
N ASP A 145 1.69 25.09 9.34
CA ASP A 145 2.89 25.77 9.82
C ASP A 145 3.47 25.04 11.05
N LYS A 146 4.76 25.24 11.30
CA LYS A 146 5.48 24.57 12.41
C LYS A 146 4.88 24.78 13.82
N ASN A 147 4.02 25.80 13.99
CA ASN A 147 3.39 26.10 15.27
C ASN A 147 1.92 25.61 15.30
N ASN A 148 1.44 24.90 14.28
CA ASN A 148 0.06 24.45 14.12
C ASN A 148 -0.99 25.57 14.19
N LYS A 149 -0.60 26.79 13.83
CA LYS A 149 -1.48 27.97 13.86
C LYS A 149 -2.26 28.14 12.57
N TYR A 150 -1.66 27.79 11.44
CA TYR A 150 -2.25 27.93 10.12
C TYR A 150 -2.18 26.59 9.38
N ASN A 151 -3.26 26.22 8.70
CA ASN A 151 -3.30 25.04 7.85
C ASN A 151 -3.71 25.41 6.42
N VAL A 152 -3.31 24.56 5.46
CA VAL A 152 -3.71 24.64 4.07
C VAL A 152 -4.54 23.40 3.76
N ASP A 153 -5.86 23.59 3.65
CA ASP A 153 -6.85 22.51 3.47
C ASP A 153 -7.12 22.26 1.97
N LEU A 154 -6.06 21.99 1.20
CA LEU A 154 -6.16 21.65 -0.22
C LEU A 154 -5.89 20.17 -0.51
N VAL A 155 -4.98 19.56 0.25
CA VAL A 155 -4.67 18.14 0.16
C VAL A 155 -4.62 17.58 1.56
N LYS A 156 -5.42 16.55 1.82
CA LYS A 156 -5.38 15.73 3.04
C LYS A 156 -5.01 14.31 2.70
N VAL A 157 -4.19 13.69 3.51
CA VAL A 157 -3.76 12.31 3.31
C VAL A 157 -4.07 11.50 4.56
N TYR A 158 -4.74 10.37 4.37
CA TYR A 158 -4.97 9.38 5.41
C TYR A 158 -4.22 8.10 5.07
N HIS A 159 -3.60 7.50 6.07
CA HIS A 159 -3.06 6.15 6.02
C HIS A 159 -3.82 5.28 7.01
N ILE A 160 -4.47 4.24 6.52
CA ILE A 160 -5.18 3.24 7.30
C ILE A 160 -4.26 2.03 7.38
N VAL A 161 -3.51 1.92 8.48
CA VAL A 161 -2.47 0.89 8.68
C VAL A 161 -3.12 -0.38 9.21
N LEU A 162 -3.38 -1.34 8.32
CA LEU A 162 -4.18 -2.54 8.64
C LEU A 162 -3.58 -3.38 9.78
N ASP A 163 -2.26 -3.43 9.89
CA ASP A 163 -1.56 -4.20 10.93
C ASP A 163 -1.77 -3.64 12.34
N ASN A 164 -2.11 -2.34 12.47
CA ASN A 164 -2.26 -1.68 13.75
C ASN A 164 -3.68 -1.75 14.32
N PHE A 165 -4.64 -2.35 13.60
CA PHE A 165 -6.04 -2.44 14.06
C PHE A 165 -6.24 -3.43 15.21
N ASP A 166 -5.30 -4.33 15.45
CA ASP A 166 -5.33 -5.24 16.61
C ASP A 166 -4.78 -4.57 17.89
N ASN A 167 -4.31 -3.31 17.80
CA ASN A 167 -3.79 -2.56 18.94
C ASN A 167 -4.93 -1.96 19.78
N LEU A 168 -5.21 -2.56 20.93
CA LEU A 168 -6.31 -2.21 21.84
C LEU A 168 -6.13 -0.84 22.54
N ASN A 169 -5.00 -0.16 22.38
CA ASN A 169 -4.73 1.13 23.01
C ASN A 169 -5.47 2.29 22.33
N TYR A 170 -6.04 2.06 21.15
CA TYR A 170 -6.71 3.08 20.35
C TYR A 170 -8.22 2.86 20.33
N ASN A 171 -8.96 3.96 20.52
CA ASN A 171 -10.42 3.96 20.34
C ASN A 171 -10.75 4.23 18.88
N ILE A 172 -10.91 3.18 18.10
CA ILE A 172 -11.18 3.26 16.66
C ILE A 172 -12.68 3.41 16.45
N ASP A 173 -13.09 4.26 15.49
CA ASP A 173 -14.49 4.32 15.06
C ASP A 173 -14.97 2.96 14.60
N LYS A 174 -16.17 2.57 15.05
CA LYS A 174 -16.75 1.23 14.80
C LYS A 174 -16.98 0.94 13.32
N GLU A 175 -17.26 1.97 12.51
CA GLU A 175 -17.46 1.82 11.06
C GLU A 175 -16.14 1.53 10.37
N ILE A 176 -15.05 2.20 10.80
CA ILE A 176 -13.70 1.95 10.27
C ILE A 176 -13.23 0.55 10.69
N ALA A 177 -13.37 0.20 11.99
CA ALA A 177 -12.97 -1.11 12.49
C ALA A 177 -13.70 -2.25 11.76
N LYS A 178 -15.01 -2.13 11.59
CA LYS A 178 -15.83 -3.12 10.89
C LYS A 178 -15.45 -3.24 9.41
N PHE A 179 -15.16 -2.13 8.76
CA PHE A 179 -14.72 -2.14 7.35
C PHE A 179 -13.37 -2.83 7.20
N VAL A 180 -12.41 -2.52 8.07
CA VAL A 180 -11.09 -3.16 8.08
C VAL A 180 -11.21 -4.66 8.36
N GLU A 181 -12.02 -5.07 9.34
CA GLU A 181 -12.32 -6.48 9.60
C GLU A 181 -12.88 -7.17 8.35
N PHE A 182 -13.82 -6.53 7.64
CA PHE A 182 -14.40 -7.08 6.42
C PHE A 182 -13.36 -7.28 5.32
N ILE A 183 -12.53 -6.28 5.00
CA ILE A 183 -11.56 -6.40 3.90
C ILE A 183 -10.34 -7.30 4.23
N LYS A 184 -9.97 -7.44 5.50
CA LYS A 184 -8.92 -8.39 5.95
C LYS A 184 -9.40 -9.85 5.98
N THR A 185 -10.70 -10.08 5.95
CA THR A 185 -11.29 -11.42 6.05
C THR A 185 -11.38 -12.08 4.67
N SER A 186 -10.74 -13.23 4.49
CA SER A 186 -10.76 -13.98 3.23
C SER A 186 -11.88 -15.01 3.13
N LYS A 187 -12.28 -15.62 4.27
CA LYS A 187 -13.25 -16.73 4.30
C LYS A 187 -14.69 -16.24 4.19
N PHE A 188 -15.45 -16.77 3.24
CA PHE A 188 -16.87 -16.43 3.05
C PHE A 188 -17.74 -16.67 4.27
N SER A 189 -17.47 -17.72 5.04
CA SER A 189 -18.23 -18.01 6.28
C SER A 189 -18.07 -16.91 7.34
N GLU A 190 -16.90 -16.29 7.42
CA GLU A 190 -16.59 -15.20 8.34
C GLU A 190 -17.10 -13.85 7.81
N LEU A 191 -16.89 -13.55 6.53
CA LEU A 191 -17.47 -12.38 5.86
C LEU A 191 -18.98 -12.30 6.06
N LYS A 192 -19.66 -13.46 5.94
CA LYS A 192 -21.10 -13.54 6.18
C LYS A 192 -21.49 -13.24 7.64
N LYS A 193 -20.66 -13.65 8.62
CA LYS A 193 -20.89 -13.32 10.03
C LYS A 193 -20.75 -11.82 10.30
N ILE A 194 -19.68 -11.20 9.79
CA ILE A 194 -19.42 -9.75 9.89
C ILE A 194 -20.58 -8.95 9.30
N SER A 195 -21.15 -9.43 8.19
CA SER A 195 -22.22 -8.77 7.44
C SER A 195 -23.61 -8.98 8.04
N ARG A 196 -23.77 -9.95 8.96
CA ARG A 196 -25.08 -10.33 9.47
C ARG A 196 -25.76 -9.20 10.25
N GLY A 197 -27.02 -8.92 9.86
CA GLY A 197 -27.83 -7.87 10.51
C GLY A 197 -27.53 -6.45 10.01
N ASP A 198 -26.68 -6.32 9.00
CA ASP A 198 -26.31 -5.04 8.36
C ASP A 198 -26.49 -5.15 6.85
N ASN A 199 -27.48 -4.42 6.31
CA ASN A 199 -27.86 -4.53 4.91
C ASN A 199 -26.76 -4.05 3.95
N ASP A 200 -26.00 -3.01 4.34
CA ASP A 200 -24.92 -2.46 3.52
C ASP A 200 -23.75 -3.46 3.41
N TYR A 201 -23.37 -4.07 4.56
CA TYR A 201 -22.33 -5.10 4.57
C TYR A 201 -22.79 -6.40 3.91
N MET A 202 -24.08 -6.75 4.05
CA MET A 202 -24.63 -7.92 3.36
C MET A 202 -24.63 -7.75 1.84
N ALA A 203 -24.86 -6.54 1.35
CA ALA A 203 -24.77 -6.24 -0.07
C ALA A 203 -23.31 -6.33 -0.56
N GLY A 204 -22.35 -5.81 0.20
CA GLY A 204 -20.92 -5.99 -0.05
C GLY A 204 -20.50 -7.46 -0.07
N TYR A 205 -20.94 -8.27 0.93
CA TYR A 205 -20.70 -9.71 0.97
C TYR A 205 -21.20 -10.42 -0.29
N ARG A 206 -22.45 -10.15 -0.70
CA ARG A 206 -23.03 -10.76 -1.92
C ARG A 206 -22.22 -10.39 -3.15
N LYS A 207 -21.77 -9.13 -3.25
CA LYS A 207 -20.91 -8.71 -4.37
C LYS A 207 -19.62 -9.51 -4.42
N VAL A 208 -18.95 -9.72 -3.30
CA VAL A 208 -17.73 -10.54 -3.23
C VAL A 208 -18.02 -12.01 -3.55
N GLU A 209 -19.16 -12.54 -3.08
CA GLU A 209 -19.60 -13.91 -3.38
C GLU A 209 -19.89 -14.07 -4.90
N ASP A 210 -20.56 -13.09 -5.52
CA ASP A 210 -20.85 -13.10 -6.96
C ASP A 210 -19.56 -13.05 -7.79
N LEU A 211 -18.58 -12.21 -7.40
CA LEU A 211 -17.25 -12.17 -8.04
C LEU A 211 -16.54 -13.53 -7.98
N SER A 212 -16.67 -14.25 -6.87
CA SER A 212 -16.05 -15.58 -6.70
C SER A 212 -16.63 -16.67 -7.60
N THR A 213 -17.78 -16.43 -8.22
CA THR A 213 -18.46 -17.37 -9.13
C THR A 213 -18.41 -16.94 -10.58
N ASP A 214 -17.89 -15.75 -10.87
CA ASP A 214 -17.70 -15.24 -12.23
C ASP A 214 -16.41 -15.77 -12.85
N PRO A 215 -16.46 -16.64 -13.88
CA PRO A 215 -15.25 -17.24 -14.45
C PRO A 215 -14.29 -16.24 -15.11
N GLU A 216 -14.81 -15.11 -15.65
CA GLU A 216 -13.99 -14.07 -16.27
C GLU A 216 -13.24 -13.29 -15.18
N PHE A 217 -13.93 -12.90 -14.13
CA PHE A 217 -13.32 -12.25 -12.97
C PHE A 217 -12.26 -13.17 -12.32
N ILE A 218 -12.58 -14.44 -12.08
CA ILE A 218 -11.66 -15.41 -11.47
C ILE A 218 -10.39 -15.59 -12.30
N GLY A 219 -10.50 -15.66 -13.63
CA GLY A 219 -9.34 -15.74 -14.51
C GLY A 219 -8.41 -14.52 -14.36
N TYR A 220 -8.96 -13.32 -14.23
CA TYR A 220 -8.19 -12.10 -14.01
C TYR A 220 -7.61 -12.02 -12.58
N TYR A 221 -8.40 -12.38 -11.58
CA TYR A 221 -7.98 -12.46 -10.19
C TYR A 221 -6.79 -13.41 -9.99
N ASP A 222 -6.85 -14.60 -10.58
CA ASP A 222 -5.78 -15.60 -10.49
C ASP A 222 -4.50 -15.13 -11.21
N TYR A 223 -4.65 -14.43 -12.33
CA TYR A 223 -3.52 -13.83 -13.03
C TYR A 223 -2.85 -12.75 -12.19
N GLU A 224 -3.63 -11.82 -11.61
CA GLU A 224 -3.12 -10.76 -10.74
C GLU A 224 -2.47 -11.34 -9.48
N GLN A 225 -3.07 -12.36 -8.87
CA GLN A 225 -2.49 -13.02 -7.70
C GLN A 225 -1.14 -13.67 -8.04
N ALA A 226 -1.06 -14.41 -9.14
CA ALA A 226 0.20 -15.03 -9.59
C ALA A 226 1.28 -13.98 -9.89
N HIS A 227 0.91 -12.85 -10.51
CA HIS A 227 1.84 -11.75 -10.77
C HIS A 227 2.37 -11.10 -9.49
N GLN A 228 1.50 -10.91 -8.49
CA GLN A 228 1.89 -10.40 -7.18
C GLN A 228 2.81 -11.35 -6.42
N ASP A 229 2.50 -12.65 -6.46
CA ASP A 229 3.34 -13.71 -5.86
C ASP A 229 4.73 -13.76 -6.50
N ASP A 230 4.83 -13.57 -7.83
CA ASP A 230 6.10 -13.49 -8.55
C ASP A 230 6.94 -12.27 -8.12
N ILE A 231 6.31 -11.10 -7.93
CA ILE A 231 6.98 -9.89 -7.43
C ILE A 231 7.52 -10.13 -6.03
N GLU A 232 6.69 -10.63 -5.12
CA GLU A 232 7.08 -10.92 -3.74
C GLU A 232 8.25 -11.90 -3.67
N MET A 233 8.21 -12.96 -4.49
CA MET A 233 9.31 -13.93 -4.59
C MET A 233 10.59 -13.29 -5.12
N ALA A 234 10.49 -12.38 -6.08
CA ALA A 234 11.66 -11.66 -6.62
C ALA A 234 12.28 -10.72 -5.57
N GLU A 235 11.46 -10.00 -4.82
CA GLU A 235 11.90 -9.13 -3.73
C GLU A 235 12.55 -9.92 -2.60
N TYR A 236 11.92 -11.01 -2.14
CA TYR A 236 12.49 -11.90 -1.13
C TYR A 236 13.86 -12.43 -1.54
N THR A 237 13.96 -12.88 -2.80
CA THR A 237 15.22 -13.41 -3.36
C THR A 237 16.28 -12.31 -3.45
N GLY A 238 15.88 -11.10 -3.85
CA GLY A 238 16.75 -9.92 -3.90
C GLY A 238 17.28 -9.52 -2.53
N LEU A 239 16.40 -9.45 -1.55
CA LEU A 239 16.76 -9.14 -0.15
C LEU A 239 17.73 -10.18 0.42
N LYS A 240 17.45 -11.47 0.23
CA LYS A 240 18.32 -12.57 0.68
C LYS A 240 19.72 -12.46 0.08
N LYS A 241 19.82 -12.25 -1.24
CA LYS A 241 21.11 -12.05 -1.91
C LYS A 241 21.83 -10.79 -1.40
N GLY A 242 21.09 -9.70 -1.19
CA GLY A 242 21.67 -8.45 -0.64
C GLY A 242 22.24 -8.64 0.77
N ILE A 243 21.55 -9.37 1.64
CA ILE A 243 22.04 -9.71 2.98
C ILE A 243 23.31 -10.58 2.89
N GLU A 244 23.30 -11.63 2.06
CA GLU A 244 24.46 -12.51 1.88
C GLU A 244 25.68 -11.74 1.38
N GLN A 245 25.49 -10.86 0.37
CA GLN A 245 26.56 -10.00 -0.14
C GLN A 245 27.05 -8.99 0.90
N GLY A 246 26.12 -8.38 1.65
CA GLY A 246 26.49 -7.43 2.73
C GLY A 246 27.29 -8.09 3.84
N ILE A 247 26.93 -9.31 4.23
CA ILE A 247 27.70 -10.10 5.22
C ILE A 247 29.10 -10.41 4.69
N GLU A 248 29.21 -10.88 3.45
CA GLU A 248 30.50 -11.21 2.82
C GLU A 248 31.41 -9.97 2.74
N GLN A 249 30.86 -8.83 2.26
CA GLN A 249 31.60 -7.57 2.20
C GLN A 249 32.03 -7.08 3.60
N GLY A 250 31.13 -7.18 4.58
CA GLY A 250 31.44 -6.81 5.98
C GLY A 250 32.54 -7.66 6.59
N ILE A 251 32.55 -8.98 6.33
CA ILE A 251 33.62 -9.88 6.76
C ILE A 251 34.96 -9.53 6.11
N GLU A 252 34.93 -9.26 4.80
CA GLU A 252 36.14 -8.88 4.05
C GLU A 252 36.69 -7.55 4.53
N GLN A 253 35.83 -6.55 4.74
CA GLN A 253 36.26 -5.25 5.27
C GLN A 253 36.81 -5.33 6.68
N ASN A 254 36.15 -6.03 7.60
CA ASN A 254 36.63 -6.27 8.94
C ASN A 254 38.01 -6.98 8.94
N LYS A 255 38.20 -7.96 8.05
CA LYS A 255 39.45 -8.65 7.89
C LYS A 255 40.58 -7.71 7.45
N LYS A 256 40.29 -6.81 6.48
CA LYS A 256 41.25 -5.79 6.03
C LYS A 256 41.60 -4.82 7.14
N GLU A 257 40.61 -4.28 7.87
CA GLU A 257 40.83 -3.35 8.98
C GLU A 257 41.68 -4.01 10.11
N MET A 258 41.39 -5.27 10.43
CA MET A 258 42.14 -6.01 11.43
C MET A 258 43.61 -6.18 11.03
N ILE A 259 43.89 -6.46 9.76
CA ILE A 259 45.27 -6.59 9.22
C ILE A 259 45.98 -5.23 9.29
N ILE A 260 45.35 -4.15 8.89
CA ILE A 260 45.88 -2.79 8.96
C ILE A 260 46.24 -2.44 10.42
N ASN A 261 45.33 -2.72 11.35
CA ASN A 261 45.57 -2.47 12.78
C ASN A 261 46.73 -3.29 13.32
N MET A 262 46.86 -4.58 12.98
CA MET A 262 48.00 -5.41 13.39
C MET A 262 49.36 -4.87 12.87
N VAL A 263 49.36 -4.39 11.62
CA VAL A 263 50.55 -3.76 11.03
C VAL A 263 50.92 -2.45 11.74
N ASN A 264 49.93 -1.61 12.03
CA ASN A 264 50.11 -0.32 12.71
C ASN A 264 50.60 -0.49 14.16
N GLU A 265 50.15 -1.55 14.83
CA GLU A 265 50.62 -1.92 16.18
C GLU A 265 52.02 -2.56 16.18
N GLY A 266 52.63 -2.72 14.99
CA GLY A 266 54.01 -3.19 14.86
C GLY A 266 54.21 -4.69 14.98
N LEU A 267 53.16 -5.50 14.74
CA LEU A 267 53.28 -6.96 14.69
C LEU A 267 54.14 -7.38 13.48
N GLU A 268 55.02 -8.38 13.69
CA GLU A 268 55.80 -8.95 12.60
C GLU A 268 54.91 -9.59 11.51
N LEU A 269 55.22 -9.37 10.24
CA LEU A 269 54.45 -9.86 9.12
C LEU A 269 54.25 -11.38 9.11
N ASP A 270 55.26 -12.12 9.62
CA ASP A 270 55.18 -13.57 9.77
C ASP A 270 54.14 -14.01 10.81
N ILE A 271 53.96 -13.22 11.88
CA ILE A 271 52.92 -13.47 12.88
C ILE A 271 51.52 -13.17 12.29
N ILE A 272 51.37 -12.04 11.59
CA ILE A 272 50.13 -11.68 10.92
C ILE A 272 49.75 -12.75 9.89
N SER A 273 50.70 -13.22 9.11
CA SER A 273 50.52 -14.30 8.14
C SER A 273 50.00 -15.59 8.77
N LYS A 274 50.55 -16.01 9.91
CA LYS A 274 50.07 -17.18 10.66
C LYS A 274 48.66 -17.02 11.20
N ILE A 275 48.28 -15.83 11.68
CA ILE A 275 46.94 -15.53 12.23
C ILE A 275 45.90 -15.46 11.13
N THR A 276 46.20 -14.74 10.05
CA THR A 276 45.22 -14.44 8.98
C THR A 276 45.18 -15.49 7.88
N LYS A 277 46.18 -16.37 7.83
CA LYS A 277 46.44 -17.35 6.75
C LYS A 277 46.62 -16.73 5.35
N LEU A 278 47.02 -15.45 5.31
CA LEU A 278 47.40 -14.74 4.09
C LEU A 278 48.91 -14.75 3.90
N SER A 279 49.36 -14.68 2.66
CA SER A 279 50.76 -14.49 2.31
C SER A 279 51.23 -13.09 2.74
N ILE A 280 52.53 -12.93 2.96
CA ILE A 280 53.15 -11.64 3.32
C ILE A 280 52.88 -10.59 2.22
N ASP A 281 52.87 -11.00 0.96
CA ASP A 281 52.59 -10.10 -0.18
C ASP A 281 51.13 -9.62 -0.20
N GLU A 282 50.16 -10.45 0.19
CA GLU A 282 48.77 -10.04 0.36
C GLU A 282 48.60 -9.08 1.53
N ILE A 283 49.25 -9.33 2.65
CA ILE A 283 49.23 -8.44 3.82
C ILE A 283 49.80 -7.07 3.47
N LYS A 284 50.93 -7.00 2.76
CA LYS A 284 51.54 -5.75 2.28
C LYS A 284 50.63 -4.99 1.32
N LYS A 285 49.90 -5.67 0.42
CA LYS A 285 48.92 -5.03 -0.48
C LYS A 285 47.75 -4.40 0.29
N ILE A 286 47.29 -5.08 1.34
CA ILE A 286 46.16 -4.59 2.16
C ILE A 286 46.60 -3.39 3.03
N SER A 287 47.81 -3.40 3.56
CA SER A 287 48.32 -2.34 4.45
C SER A 287 48.83 -1.10 3.73
N ASN A 288 49.08 -1.17 2.41
CA ASN A 288 49.59 -0.04 1.60
C ASN A 288 48.48 0.67 0.78
N ASN A 289 47.20 0.22 0.85
CA ASN A 289 46.02 0.86 0.33
C ASN A 289 45.26 1.57 1.44
#